data_ee16a5772d07c24123f0df02239909c5
#
_entry.id   ee16a5772d07c24123f0df02239909c5
#
_cell.length_a   1.000
_cell.length_b   1.000
_cell.length_c   1.000
_cell.angle_alpha   90.00
_cell.angle_beta   90.00
_cell.angle_gamma   90.00
#
_symmetry.space_group_name_H-M   'P 1'
#
loop_
_entity.id
_entity.type
_entity.pdbx_description
1 polymer ?
#
loop_
_entity_poly.entity_id
_entity_poly.type
_entity_poly.pdbx_seq_one_letter_code
_entity_poly.pdbx_strand_id
1 'polypeptide(L)'
;MVNQSDLVAVSELVMPLVGKQAWNVRLGIGNSLTMNFGKQLEPNEFGQLFGEWYLWLEGCEWRIDQQDQILIAGEDSREQLRVAVQELEGRTLLAVSLYSPAIDAIFEFEGHLSLRLFAVNTTELESWNLFTPEDKVLVVGPGSKWYYARSDIPRDET
;
A
#
# COMPACT_ATOMS: atom_id res chain seq x y z
N MET A 1 -20.92 -2.35 0.59
CA MET A 1 -20.70 -1.97 2.00
C MET A 1 -19.65 -2.90 2.59
N VAL A 2 -18.69 -2.34 3.32
CA VAL A 2 -17.66 -3.12 4.01
C VAL A 2 -18.17 -3.53 5.39
N ASN A 3 -18.17 -4.83 5.68
CA ASN A 3 -18.56 -5.38 6.97
C ASN A 3 -17.36 -6.04 7.67
N GLN A 4 -17.58 -6.60 8.84
CA GLN A 4 -16.51 -7.21 9.63
C GLN A 4 -15.84 -8.39 8.90
N SER A 5 -16.62 -9.19 8.16
CA SER A 5 -16.05 -10.31 7.41
C SER A 5 -15.18 -9.84 6.26
N ASP A 6 -15.49 -8.70 5.64
CA ASP A 6 -14.64 -8.09 4.61
C ASP A 6 -13.30 -7.67 5.21
N LEU A 7 -13.32 -7.03 6.39
CA LEU A 7 -12.08 -6.61 7.06
C LEU A 7 -11.20 -7.82 7.40
N VAL A 8 -11.81 -8.90 7.86
CA VAL A 8 -11.07 -10.14 8.16
C VAL A 8 -10.45 -10.72 6.89
N ALA A 9 -11.21 -10.79 5.80
CA ALA A 9 -10.72 -11.32 4.53
C ALA A 9 -9.54 -10.50 3.99
N VAL A 10 -9.66 -9.18 3.99
CA VAL A 10 -8.57 -8.31 3.53
C VAL A 10 -7.37 -8.42 4.47
N SER A 11 -7.60 -8.47 5.77
CA SER A 11 -6.53 -8.64 6.76
C SER A 11 -5.71 -9.91 6.50
N GLU A 12 -6.37 -11.01 6.17
CA GLU A 12 -5.68 -12.28 5.86
C GLU A 12 -4.77 -12.15 4.63
N LEU A 13 -5.17 -11.34 3.65
CA LEU A 13 -4.36 -11.11 2.45
C LEU A 13 -3.13 -10.23 2.73
N VAL A 14 -3.22 -9.36 3.72
CA VAL A 14 -2.16 -8.41 4.07
C VAL A 14 -1.21 -8.97 5.13
N MET A 15 -1.68 -9.86 5.99
CA MET A 15 -0.89 -10.40 7.10
C MET A 15 0.47 -11.00 6.71
N PRO A 16 0.64 -11.63 5.53
CA PRO A 16 1.96 -12.13 5.15
C PRO A 16 3.05 -11.06 5.08
N LEU A 17 2.70 -9.78 4.99
CA LEU A 17 3.67 -8.68 5.00
C LEU A 17 4.30 -8.47 6.37
N VAL A 18 3.62 -8.82 7.44
CA VAL A 18 4.09 -8.62 8.81
C VAL A 18 5.34 -9.46 9.04
N GLY A 19 6.38 -8.81 9.55
CA GLY A 19 7.70 -9.41 9.75
C GLY A 19 8.65 -9.21 8.58
N LYS A 20 8.18 -8.64 7.46
CA LYS A 20 9.01 -8.38 6.29
C LYS A 20 9.43 -6.93 6.24
N GLN A 21 10.56 -6.68 5.61
CA GLN A 21 11.10 -5.33 5.43
C GLN A 21 10.59 -4.72 4.13
N ALA A 22 10.23 -3.44 4.19
CA ALA A 22 9.92 -2.68 2.98
C ALA A 22 11.22 -2.36 2.24
N TRP A 23 11.21 -2.49 0.93
CA TRP A 23 12.37 -2.14 0.12
C TRP A 23 11.92 -1.50 -1.20
N ASN A 24 12.85 -0.75 -1.82
CA ASN A 24 12.61 0.02 -3.03
C ASN A 24 11.38 0.91 -2.88
N VAL A 25 11.36 1.68 -1.78
CA VAL A 25 10.30 2.63 -1.47
C VAL A 25 10.44 3.84 -2.36
N ARG A 26 9.40 4.16 -3.15
CA ARG A 26 9.47 5.23 -4.16
C ARG A 26 8.21 6.05 -4.22
N LEU A 27 8.41 7.32 -4.60
CA LEU A 27 7.31 8.19 -5.03
C LEU A 27 7.10 8.02 -6.53
N GLY A 28 5.86 7.81 -6.92
CA GLY A 28 5.45 7.77 -8.32
C GLY A 28 4.83 9.10 -8.76
N ILE A 29 4.14 9.04 -9.88
CA ILE A 29 3.42 10.19 -10.45
C ILE A 29 2.28 10.58 -9.51
N GLY A 30 2.07 11.89 -9.32
CA GLY A 30 1.00 12.40 -8.47
C GLY A 30 1.17 12.06 -6.99
N ASN A 31 2.41 11.89 -6.54
CA ASN A 31 2.74 11.53 -5.17
C ASN A 31 2.15 10.18 -4.72
N SER A 32 1.94 9.27 -5.66
CA SER A 32 1.66 7.88 -5.31
C SER A 32 2.89 7.31 -4.60
N LEU A 33 2.66 6.36 -3.71
CA LEU A 33 3.72 5.74 -2.93
C LEU A 33 3.73 4.25 -3.21
N THR A 34 4.91 3.71 -3.52
CA THR A 34 5.08 2.28 -3.79
C THR A 34 6.18 1.71 -2.94
N MET A 35 6.04 0.44 -2.58
CA MET A 35 7.08 -0.30 -1.86
C MET A 35 6.90 -1.78 -2.07
N ASN A 36 7.99 -2.52 -1.89
CA ASN A 36 8.03 -3.96 -2.07
C ASN A 36 8.29 -4.67 -0.76
N PHE A 37 7.82 -5.90 -0.66
CA PHE A 37 8.07 -6.77 0.48
C PHE A 37 8.42 -8.17 -0.04
N GLY A 38 9.21 -8.88 0.74
CA GLY A 38 9.57 -10.24 0.41
C GLY A 38 10.71 -10.32 -0.61
N LYS A 39 10.83 -11.47 -1.24
CA LYS A 39 11.94 -11.77 -2.15
C LYS A 39 11.81 -10.97 -3.44
N GLN A 40 12.94 -10.50 -3.95
CA GLN A 40 12.99 -9.85 -5.26
C GLN A 40 12.76 -10.88 -6.38
N LEU A 41 11.83 -10.57 -7.26
CA LEU A 41 11.54 -11.40 -8.44
C LEU A 41 12.46 -11.02 -9.60
N GLU A 42 12.45 -11.82 -10.66
CA GLU A 42 13.17 -11.49 -11.89
C GLU A 42 12.69 -10.12 -12.41
N PRO A 43 13.61 -9.27 -12.90
CA PRO A 43 13.20 -8.00 -13.49
C PRO A 43 12.22 -8.20 -14.64
N ASN A 44 11.28 -7.25 -14.79
CA ASN A 44 10.37 -7.29 -15.93
C ASN A 44 11.11 -6.90 -17.22
N GLU A 45 10.39 -6.88 -18.35
CA GLU A 45 10.97 -6.56 -19.66
C GLU A 45 11.61 -5.17 -19.75
N PHE A 46 11.25 -4.26 -18.81
CA PHE A 46 11.81 -2.90 -18.73
C PHE A 46 12.90 -2.78 -17.66
N GLY A 47 13.33 -3.89 -17.07
CA GLY A 47 14.36 -3.89 -16.03
C GLY A 47 13.86 -3.43 -14.66
N GLN A 48 12.56 -3.26 -14.47
CA GLN A 48 12.01 -2.86 -13.18
C GLN A 48 12.03 -4.01 -12.19
N LEU A 49 12.33 -3.68 -10.93
CA LEU A 49 12.45 -4.66 -9.86
C LEU A 49 11.19 -4.67 -9.01
N PHE A 50 10.59 -5.84 -8.85
CA PHE A 50 9.42 -6.04 -8.00
C PHE A 50 9.69 -7.16 -6.99
N GLY A 51 9.07 -7.03 -5.82
CA GLY A 51 9.06 -8.09 -4.81
C GLY A 51 7.88 -9.03 -4.99
N GLU A 52 7.86 -10.07 -4.17
CA GLU A 52 6.73 -11.01 -4.12
C GLU A 52 5.43 -10.29 -3.78
N TRP A 53 5.50 -9.24 -2.96
CA TRP A 53 4.40 -8.33 -2.65
C TRP A 53 4.80 -6.92 -3.05
N TYR A 54 3.89 -6.23 -3.73
CA TYR A 54 4.09 -4.86 -4.17
C TYR A 54 2.89 -4.02 -3.74
N LEU A 55 3.14 -3.07 -2.84
CA LEU A 55 2.11 -2.18 -2.33
C LEU A 55 2.13 -0.87 -3.09
N TRP A 56 0.97 -0.43 -3.56
CA TRP A 56 0.82 0.80 -4.34
C TRP A 56 -0.33 1.63 -3.77
N LEU A 57 0.01 2.78 -3.19
CA LEU A 57 -0.95 3.78 -2.73
C LEU A 57 -1.18 4.77 -3.86
N GLU A 58 -2.36 4.74 -4.44
CA GLU A 58 -2.67 5.49 -5.65
C GLU A 58 -3.62 6.66 -5.40
N GLY A 59 -4.89 6.39 -5.18
CA GLY A 59 -5.94 7.39 -5.03
C GLY A 59 -6.35 7.61 -3.57
N CYS A 60 -5.39 7.81 -2.70
CA CYS A 60 -5.63 8.05 -1.28
C CYS A 60 -4.75 9.18 -0.76
N GLU A 61 -5.16 9.76 0.36
CA GLU A 61 -4.25 10.62 1.12
C GLU A 61 -3.46 9.73 2.08
N TRP A 62 -2.20 10.06 2.25
CA TRP A 62 -1.34 9.33 3.16
C TRP A 62 -0.38 10.26 3.89
N ARG A 63 0.04 9.81 5.06
CA ARG A 63 1.08 10.50 5.81
C ARG A 63 1.90 9.49 6.59
N ILE A 64 3.11 9.89 6.95
CA ILE A 64 3.98 9.10 7.82
C ILE A 64 4.09 9.84 9.14
N ASP A 65 3.76 9.15 10.22
CA ASP A 65 3.94 9.66 11.58
C ASP A 65 5.17 8.99 12.20
N GLN A 66 5.89 9.75 13.00
CA GLN A 66 6.97 9.21 13.81
C GLN A 66 6.68 9.55 15.27
N GLN A 67 6.37 8.54 16.07
CA GLN A 67 5.88 8.71 17.42
C GLN A 67 4.67 9.64 17.46
N ASP A 68 4.75 10.75 18.18
CA ASP A 68 3.65 11.70 18.38
C ASP A 68 3.63 12.84 17.36
N GLN A 69 4.45 12.77 16.32
CA GLN A 69 4.58 13.84 15.35
C GLN A 69 4.36 13.35 13.93
N ILE A 70 3.81 14.23 13.09
CA ILE A 70 3.75 13.96 11.66
C ILE A 70 5.17 14.17 11.12
N LEU A 71 5.73 13.13 10.49
CA LEU A 71 7.01 13.24 9.81
C LEU A 71 6.84 13.92 8.45
N ILE A 72 5.85 13.48 7.68
CA ILE A 72 5.56 14.00 6.34
C ILE A 72 4.12 13.69 5.97
N ALA A 73 3.50 14.55 5.17
CA ALA A 73 2.14 14.32 4.65
C ALA A 73 2.12 14.51 3.14
N GLY A 74 1.18 13.84 2.47
CA GLY A 74 1.14 13.74 1.02
C GLY A 74 1.03 15.06 0.26
N GLU A 75 0.56 16.13 0.92
CA GLU A 75 0.47 17.47 0.31
C GLU A 75 1.76 18.29 0.48
N ASP A 76 2.76 17.78 1.17
CA ASP A 76 4.05 18.47 1.29
C ASP A 76 4.79 18.49 -0.04
N SER A 77 5.84 19.30 -0.15
CA SER A 77 6.57 19.41 -1.40
C SER A 77 7.17 18.06 -1.80
N ARG A 78 7.23 17.83 -3.12
CA ARG A 78 7.77 16.57 -3.65
C ARG A 78 9.19 16.29 -3.19
N GLU A 79 10.00 17.33 -3.03
CA GLU A 79 11.37 17.19 -2.54
C GLU A 79 11.40 16.68 -1.11
N GLN A 80 10.57 17.22 -0.23
CA GLN A 80 10.45 16.77 1.15
C GLN A 80 9.91 15.35 1.22
N LEU A 81 8.91 15.02 0.42
CA LEU A 81 8.33 13.68 0.34
C LEU A 81 9.38 12.66 -0.06
N ARG A 82 10.17 12.98 -1.09
CA ARG A 82 11.19 12.06 -1.61
C ARG A 82 12.20 11.67 -0.55
N VAL A 83 12.59 12.62 0.29
CA VAL A 83 13.52 12.36 1.39
C VAL A 83 12.85 11.55 2.49
N ALA A 84 11.66 11.99 2.92
CA ALA A 84 10.97 11.40 4.07
C ALA A 84 10.54 9.95 3.85
N VAL A 85 10.08 9.59 2.64
CA VAL A 85 9.63 8.22 2.37
C VAL A 85 10.77 7.20 2.50
N GLN A 86 12.02 7.65 2.37
CA GLN A 86 13.17 6.77 2.54
C GLN A 86 13.34 6.29 3.98
N GLU A 87 12.68 6.92 4.95
CA GLU A 87 12.69 6.43 6.32
C GLU A 87 12.02 5.05 6.44
N LEU A 88 11.16 4.69 5.50
CA LEU A 88 10.52 3.36 5.48
C LEU A 88 11.43 2.28 4.87
N GLU A 89 12.46 2.68 4.11
CA GLU A 89 13.35 1.73 3.43
C GLU A 89 14.06 0.84 4.46
N GLY A 90 13.91 -0.48 4.31
CA GLY A 90 14.54 -1.45 5.19
C GLY A 90 13.85 -1.66 6.53
N ARG A 91 12.75 -0.95 6.80
CA ARG A 91 12.02 -1.11 8.07
C ARG A 91 11.12 -2.34 8.02
N THR A 92 11.12 -3.08 9.12
CA THR A 92 10.24 -4.23 9.27
C THR A 92 8.81 -3.78 9.57
N LEU A 93 7.85 -4.32 8.84
CA LEU A 93 6.43 -4.09 9.13
C LEU A 93 6.02 -4.92 10.33
N LEU A 94 5.48 -4.27 11.35
CA LEU A 94 5.11 -4.91 12.62
C LEU A 94 3.62 -5.25 12.71
N ALA A 95 2.76 -4.41 12.14
CA ALA A 95 1.31 -4.60 12.22
C ALA A 95 0.60 -3.82 11.12
N VAL A 96 -0.60 -4.29 10.77
CA VAL A 96 -1.51 -3.59 9.87
C VAL A 96 -2.88 -3.55 10.52
N SER A 97 -3.48 -2.37 10.58
CA SER A 97 -4.85 -2.16 11.07
C SER A 97 -5.71 -1.65 9.94
N LEU A 98 -6.90 -2.21 9.78
CA LEU A 98 -7.85 -1.86 8.73
C LEU A 98 -9.13 -1.30 9.34
N TYR A 99 -9.72 -0.31 8.66
CA TYR A 99 -10.88 0.42 9.17
C TYR A 99 -11.97 0.52 8.11
N SER A 100 -13.21 0.21 8.50
CA SER A 100 -14.39 0.50 7.68
C SER A 100 -14.70 1.99 7.74
N PRO A 101 -15.47 2.55 6.78
CA PRO A 101 -16.19 1.88 5.70
C PRO A 101 -15.41 1.69 4.40
N ALA A 102 -14.21 2.23 4.27
CA ALA A 102 -13.48 2.24 3.00
C ALA A 102 -12.22 1.38 3.00
N ILE A 103 -12.00 0.62 4.04
CA ILE A 103 -10.77 -0.16 4.27
C ILE A 103 -9.56 0.78 4.24
N ASP A 104 -9.62 1.81 5.06
CA ASP A 104 -8.46 2.65 5.35
C ASP A 104 -7.46 1.81 6.16
N ALA A 105 -6.20 2.16 6.11
CA ALA A 105 -5.18 1.32 6.71
C ALA A 105 -4.13 2.12 7.49
N ILE A 106 -3.57 1.46 8.50
CA ILE A 106 -2.39 1.92 9.20
C ILE A 106 -1.38 0.79 9.15
N PHE A 107 -0.21 1.08 8.56
CA PHE A 107 0.93 0.17 8.51
C PHE A 107 1.95 0.63 9.54
N GLU A 108 2.18 -0.17 10.56
CA GLU A 108 3.12 0.16 11.64
C GLU A 108 4.46 -0.52 11.42
N PHE A 109 5.51 0.28 11.33
CA PHE A 109 6.88 -0.18 11.10
C PHE A 109 7.73 -0.04 12.36
N GLU A 110 8.82 -0.78 12.43
CA GLU A 110 9.79 -0.61 13.50
C GLU A 110 10.33 0.82 13.55
N GLY A 111 10.73 1.28 14.73
CA GLY A 111 11.21 2.65 14.91
C GLY A 111 10.09 3.65 15.14
N HIS A 112 8.92 3.19 15.53
CA HIS A 112 7.72 4.03 15.80
C HIS A 112 7.27 4.83 14.57
N LEU A 113 7.45 4.27 13.38
CA LEU A 113 6.97 4.85 12.14
C LEU A 113 5.63 4.22 11.76
N SER A 114 4.64 5.05 11.43
CA SER A 114 3.34 4.58 10.94
C SER A 114 3.03 5.25 9.61
N LEU A 115 2.61 4.45 8.66
CA LEU A 115 2.08 4.94 7.38
C LEU A 115 0.56 4.82 7.46
N ARG A 116 -0.12 5.97 7.41
CA ARG A 116 -1.58 6.04 7.48
C ARG A 116 -2.13 6.47 6.14
N LEU A 117 -3.20 5.83 5.71
CA LEU A 117 -3.85 6.18 4.46
C LEU A 117 -5.36 6.10 4.59
N PHE A 118 -6.04 6.94 3.84
CA PHE A 118 -7.50 6.90 3.76
C PHE A 118 -7.98 7.28 2.37
N ALA A 119 -9.11 6.67 1.98
CA ALA A 119 -9.71 6.88 0.68
C ALA A 119 -10.27 8.30 0.55
N VAL A 120 -10.10 8.89 -0.64
CA VAL A 120 -10.58 10.23 -0.95
C VAL A 120 -11.41 10.26 -2.23
N ASN A 121 -11.81 9.11 -2.73
CA ASN A 121 -12.53 8.99 -3.99
C ASN A 121 -13.59 7.91 -3.92
N THR A 122 -14.78 8.19 -4.43
CA THR A 122 -15.90 7.25 -4.37
C THR A 122 -16.20 6.57 -5.71
N THR A 123 -15.64 7.06 -6.82
CA THR A 123 -16.09 6.62 -8.14
C THR A 123 -14.99 6.28 -9.14
N GLU A 124 -13.82 6.89 -9.04
CA GLU A 124 -12.84 6.84 -10.12
C GLU A 124 -11.56 6.09 -9.77
N LEU A 125 -10.91 6.47 -8.66
CA LEU A 125 -9.59 5.97 -8.34
C LEU A 125 -9.60 4.94 -7.23
N GLU A 126 -8.86 3.88 -7.44
CA GLU A 126 -8.57 2.91 -6.38
C GLU A 126 -7.75 3.58 -5.31
N SER A 127 -8.00 3.22 -4.05
CA SER A 127 -7.31 3.81 -2.92
C SER A 127 -5.91 3.22 -2.79
N TRP A 128 -5.82 1.89 -2.68
CA TRP A 128 -4.56 1.20 -2.62
C TRP A 128 -4.69 -0.21 -3.16
N ASN A 129 -3.55 -0.73 -3.64
CA ASN A 129 -3.47 -2.05 -4.25
C ASN A 129 -2.31 -2.82 -3.65
N LEU A 130 -2.50 -4.12 -3.46
CA LEU A 130 -1.42 -5.02 -3.04
C LEU A 130 -1.34 -6.17 -4.04
N PHE A 131 -0.28 -6.17 -4.83
CA PHE A 131 0.04 -7.31 -5.70
C PHE A 131 0.66 -8.39 -4.85
N THR A 132 0.16 -9.61 -4.97
CA THR A 132 0.56 -10.76 -4.17
C THR A 132 1.16 -11.84 -5.04
N PRO A 133 1.79 -12.87 -4.46
CA PRO A 133 2.31 -14.00 -5.25
C PRO A 133 1.22 -14.66 -6.12
N GLU A 134 1.67 -15.38 -7.15
CA GLU A 134 0.81 -16.13 -8.07
C GLU A 134 -0.06 -15.23 -8.97
N ASP A 135 0.48 -14.06 -9.34
CA ASP A 135 -0.17 -13.11 -10.26
C ASP A 135 -1.57 -12.71 -9.80
N LYS A 136 -1.69 -12.34 -8.53
CA LYS A 136 -2.94 -11.85 -7.95
C LYS A 136 -2.76 -10.44 -7.40
N VAL A 137 -3.88 -9.73 -7.28
CA VAL A 137 -3.90 -8.38 -6.72
C VAL A 137 -5.12 -8.16 -5.86
N LEU A 138 -4.88 -7.60 -4.67
CA LEU A 138 -5.92 -7.04 -3.82
C LEU A 138 -6.10 -5.59 -4.24
N VAL A 139 -7.33 -5.22 -4.60
CA VAL A 139 -7.68 -3.86 -5.01
C VAL A 139 -8.68 -3.30 -4.01
N VAL A 140 -8.36 -2.15 -3.42
CA VAL A 140 -9.21 -1.47 -2.46
C VAL A 140 -9.66 -0.14 -3.04
N GLY A 141 -10.98 0.09 -3.07
CA GLY A 141 -11.57 1.27 -3.67
C GLY A 141 -11.86 1.09 -5.15
N PRO A 142 -12.52 2.09 -5.77
CA PRO A 142 -13.00 3.32 -5.16
C PRO A 142 -14.16 3.10 -4.19
N GLY A 143 -14.35 4.07 -3.29
CA GLY A 143 -15.40 4.00 -2.27
C GLY A 143 -15.22 2.83 -1.33
N SER A 144 -16.31 2.16 -0.99
CA SER A 144 -16.32 1.02 -0.06
C SER A 144 -16.27 -0.32 -0.80
N LYS A 145 -15.52 -0.37 -1.89
CA LYS A 145 -15.38 -1.58 -2.72
C LYS A 145 -14.01 -2.19 -2.56
N TRP A 146 -13.93 -3.50 -2.74
CA TRP A 146 -12.66 -4.20 -2.81
C TRP A 146 -12.85 -5.51 -3.58
N TYR A 147 -11.78 -6.03 -4.14
CA TYR A 147 -11.76 -7.36 -4.73
C TYR A 147 -10.34 -7.94 -4.73
N TYR A 148 -10.27 -9.25 -4.87
CA TYR A 148 -9.01 -9.97 -5.02
C TYR A 148 -9.13 -10.85 -6.25
N ALA A 149 -8.24 -10.64 -7.22
CA ALA A 149 -8.34 -11.27 -8.53
C ALA A 149 -6.97 -11.46 -9.17
N ARG A 150 -6.94 -12.11 -10.31
CA ARG A 150 -5.71 -12.26 -11.08
C ARG A 150 -5.26 -10.91 -11.63
N SER A 151 -3.97 -10.63 -11.51
CA SER A 151 -3.37 -9.38 -12.00
C SER A 151 -2.91 -9.48 -13.46
N ASP A 152 -2.80 -10.69 -13.99
CA ASP A 152 -2.36 -10.94 -15.37
C ASP A 152 -3.51 -10.95 -16.40
N ILE A 153 -4.74 -10.67 -15.97
CA ILE A 153 -5.93 -10.57 -16.83
C ILE A 153 -6.38 -9.11 -16.88
N PRO A 154 -6.62 -8.54 -18.09
CA PRO A 154 -7.12 -7.17 -18.21
C PRO A 154 -8.47 -7.00 -17.51
N ARG A 155 -8.65 -5.85 -16.85
CA ARG A 155 -9.85 -5.55 -16.07
C ARG A 155 -11.10 -5.34 -16.92
N ASP A 156 -10.94 -5.01 -18.18
CA ASP A 156 -12.02 -4.69 -19.10
C ASP A 156 -12.82 -5.91 -19.53
N GLU A 157 -12.36 -7.09 -19.13
CA GLU A 157 -13.01 -8.36 -19.48
C GLU A 157 -13.83 -8.95 -18.33
N THR A 158 -14.05 -8.17 -17.29
CA THR A 158 -14.84 -8.60 -16.13
C THR A 158 -16.24 -8.01 -16.14
#